data_f166f2a41ce84d7514cec9727a44adbd
#
_entry.id   f166f2a41ce84d7514cec9727a44adbd
#
_cell.length_a   1.000
_cell.length_b   1.000
_cell.length_c   1.000
_cell.angle_alpha   90.00
_cell.angle_beta   90.00
_cell.angle_gamma   90.00
#
_symmetry.space_group_name_H-M   'P 1'
#
loop_
_entity.id
_entity.type
_entity.pdbx_description
1 polymer ?
#
loop_
_entity_poly.entity_id
_entity_poly.type
_entity_poly.pdbx_seq_one_letter_code
_entity_poly.pdbx_strand_id
1 'polypeptide(L)'
;MPGITEPKDLIARARAGDTQAWGDLYRDYAPAIFRFCRRAMPTREDAEDATMEIFMKLSEKLAQFDPSRSFTAWLYKVAANHCWDMLRRRKARHDKDTEDVTELPLEAPEPNQLEKLIEERTGEEVRKALDRLGARARMALVMRYYSDMSYDEIADALGVRRPFVGVVLLRARHELRQALTDNSALAVGGTR
;
A
#
# COMPACT_ATOMS: atom_id res chain seq x y z
N MET A 1 13.76 -3.66 2.85
CA MET A 1 13.43 -2.36 3.48
C MET A 1 14.72 -1.71 3.91
N PRO A 2 15.08 -0.48 3.48
CA PRO A 2 16.18 0.25 4.09
C PRO A 2 15.82 0.49 5.55
N GLY A 3 16.71 0.07 6.47
CA GLY A 3 16.47 0.04 7.89
C GLY A 3 16.26 1.44 8.47
N ILE A 4 15.00 1.79 8.71
CA ILE A 4 14.66 2.88 9.60
C ILE A 4 14.87 2.35 11.01
N THR A 5 15.87 2.87 11.73
CA THR A 5 16.11 2.52 13.13
C THR A 5 14.86 2.90 13.94
N GLU A 6 14.32 1.98 14.74
CA GLU A 6 13.13 2.23 15.58
C GLU A 6 13.41 3.36 16.57
N PRO A 7 12.77 4.53 16.45
CA PRO A 7 13.11 5.71 17.23
C PRO A 7 12.33 5.73 18.55
N LYS A 8 12.58 4.78 19.45
CA LYS A 8 11.82 4.62 20.71
C LYS A 8 11.78 5.91 21.54
N ASP A 9 12.92 6.59 21.68
CA ASP A 9 13.00 7.85 22.43
C ASP A 9 12.22 8.98 21.75
N LEU A 10 12.28 9.04 20.42
CA LEU A 10 11.57 10.04 19.62
C LEU A 10 10.05 9.86 19.73
N ILE A 11 9.60 8.62 19.69
CA ILE A 11 8.18 8.26 19.87
C ILE A 11 7.70 8.62 21.29
N ALA A 12 8.51 8.31 22.31
CA ALA A 12 8.16 8.63 23.70
C ALA A 12 8.02 10.15 23.91
N ARG A 13 8.93 10.94 23.37
CA ARG A 13 8.89 12.41 23.42
C ARG A 13 7.69 12.96 22.66
N ALA A 14 7.41 12.47 21.45
CA ALA A 14 6.26 12.88 20.66
C ALA A 14 4.93 12.56 21.38
N ARG A 15 4.83 11.41 22.07
CA ARG A 15 3.68 11.05 22.91
C ARG A 15 3.51 12.00 24.10
N ALA A 16 4.61 12.54 24.64
CA ALA A 16 4.60 13.52 25.73
C ALA A 16 4.26 14.95 25.24
N GLY A 17 4.00 15.15 23.93
CA GLY A 17 3.63 16.45 23.36
C GLY A 17 4.81 17.28 22.88
N ASP A 18 6.03 16.71 22.78
CA ASP A 18 7.20 17.39 22.23
C ASP A 18 7.01 17.65 20.72
N THR A 19 6.77 18.91 20.35
CA THR A 19 6.56 19.33 18.97
C THR A 19 7.79 19.15 18.09
N GLN A 20 8.99 19.25 18.66
CA GLN A 20 10.23 18.99 17.92
C GLN A 20 10.35 17.51 17.55
N ALA A 21 10.02 16.61 18.49
CA ALA A 21 10.00 15.18 18.24
C ALA A 21 8.95 14.80 17.16
N TRP A 22 7.81 15.49 17.11
CA TRP A 22 6.84 15.36 16.04
C TRP A 22 7.41 15.78 14.68
N GLY A 23 8.08 16.92 14.63
CA GLY A 23 8.73 17.39 13.41
C GLY A 23 9.78 16.41 12.89
N ASP A 24 10.53 15.81 13.79
CA ASP A 24 11.55 14.80 13.46
C ASP A 24 10.89 13.49 12.96
N LEU A 25 9.84 13.00 13.62
CA LEU A 25 9.05 11.85 13.14
C LEU A 25 8.47 12.10 11.73
N TYR A 26 7.90 13.26 11.52
CA TYR A 26 7.37 13.62 10.20
C TYR A 26 8.48 13.61 9.14
N ARG A 27 9.63 14.25 9.41
CA ARG A 27 10.76 14.32 8.48
C ARG A 27 11.28 12.95 8.11
N ASP A 28 11.40 12.06 9.08
CA ASP A 28 11.98 10.73 8.89
C ASP A 28 11.02 9.79 8.14
N TYR A 29 9.73 9.86 8.41
CA TYR A 29 8.75 8.89 7.91
C TYR A 29 7.89 9.38 6.74
N ALA A 30 7.64 10.70 6.59
CA ALA A 30 6.77 11.21 5.54
C ALA A 30 7.21 10.83 4.12
N PRO A 31 8.52 10.81 3.77
CA PRO A 31 8.94 10.38 2.45
C PRO A 31 8.59 8.90 2.15
N ALA A 32 8.68 8.03 3.16
CA ALA A 32 8.35 6.61 3.01
C ALA A 32 6.84 6.39 2.88
N ILE A 33 6.05 7.07 3.71
CA ILE A 33 4.59 7.04 3.66
C ILE A 33 4.06 7.66 2.36
N PHE A 34 4.65 8.75 1.89
CA PHE A 34 4.30 9.32 0.59
C PHE A 34 4.55 8.33 -0.56
N ARG A 35 5.71 7.65 -0.58
CA ARG A 35 5.97 6.61 -1.58
C ARG A 35 4.97 5.46 -1.52
N PHE A 36 4.52 5.08 -0.31
CA PHE A 36 3.45 4.11 -0.12
C PHE A 36 2.12 4.63 -0.72
N CYS A 37 1.71 5.85 -0.35
CA CYS A 37 0.49 6.47 -0.85
C CYS A 37 0.51 6.62 -2.38
N ARG A 38 1.67 6.95 -2.97
CA ARG A 38 1.84 7.06 -4.43
C ARG A 38 1.57 5.74 -5.18
N ARG A 39 1.74 4.60 -4.53
CA ARG A 39 1.41 3.28 -5.09
C ARG A 39 -0.04 2.87 -4.83
N ALA A 40 -0.60 3.35 -3.74
CA ALA A 40 -1.97 3.04 -3.33
C ALA A 40 -3.01 3.92 -4.03
N MET A 41 -2.71 5.22 -4.19
CA MET A 41 -3.66 6.23 -4.65
C MET A 41 -3.57 6.48 -6.16
N PRO A 42 -4.70 6.86 -6.82
CA PRO A 42 -4.75 7.05 -8.27
C PRO A 42 -3.94 8.26 -8.75
N THR A 43 -3.98 9.36 -8.01
CA THR A 43 -3.32 10.61 -8.39
C THR A 43 -2.22 10.98 -7.40
N ARG A 44 -1.36 11.93 -7.79
CA ARG A 44 -0.33 12.47 -6.91
C ARG A 44 -0.96 13.30 -5.79
N GLU A 45 -1.96 14.09 -6.13
CA GLU A 45 -2.71 14.93 -5.22
C GLU A 45 -3.40 14.08 -4.14
N ASP A 46 -4.11 13.00 -4.54
CA ASP A 46 -4.70 12.05 -3.59
C ASP A 46 -3.64 11.44 -2.65
N ALA A 47 -2.40 11.21 -3.14
CA ALA A 47 -1.33 10.66 -2.32
C ALA A 47 -0.73 11.70 -1.35
N GLU A 48 -0.63 12.96 -1.75
CA GLU A 48 -0.21 14.08 -0.89
C GLU A 48 -1.23 14.29 0.21
N ASP A 49 -2.52 14.36 -0.12
CA ASP A 49 -3.62 14.50 0.83
C ASP A 49 -3.66 13.31 1.81
N ALA A 50 -3.59 12.08 1.29
CA ALA A 50 -3.54 10.88 2.13
C ALA A 50 -2.37 10.91 3.10
N THR A 51 -1.18 11.34 2.65
CA THR A 51 0.00 11.43 3.51
C THR A 51 -0.23 12.42 4.65
N MET A 52 -0.75 13.60 4.35
CA MET A 52 -1.05 14.62 5.36
C MET A 52 -2.09 14.11 6.37
N GLU A 53 -3.21 13.54 5.90
CA GLU A 53 -4.25 13.00 6.77
C GLU A 53 -3.77 11.84 7.64
N ILE A 54 -2.85 10.98 7.13
CA ILE A 54 -2.23 9.90 7.90
C ILE A 54 -1.45 10.48 9.09
N PHE A 55 -0.64 11.52 8.89
CA PHE A 55 0.11 12.15 9.97
C PHE A 55 -0.78 12.91 10.95
N MET A 56 -1.87 13.52 10.50
CA MET A 56 -2.88 14.09 11.40
C MET A 56 -3.50 13.01 12.29
N LYS A 57 -3.92 11.88 11.71
CA LYS A 57 -4.45 10.74 12.48
C LYS A 57 -3.40 10.08 13.36
N LEU A 58 -2.14 10.08 12.94
CA LEU A 58 -1.03 9.58 13.74
C LEU A 58 -0.91 10.37 15.04
N SER A 59 -1.05 11.69 15.02
CA SER A 59 -0.97 12.53 16.22
C SER A 59 -2.03 12.16 17.26
N GLU A 60 -3.23 11.84 16.81
CA GLU A 60 -4.33 11.40 17.68
C GLU A 60 -4.15 9.98 18.21
N LYS A 61 -3.57 9.09 17.40
CA LYS A 61 -3.46 7.65 17.70
C LYS A 61 -2.16 7.25 18.38
N LEU A 62 -1.15 8.11 18.38
CA LEU A 62 0.18 7.76 18.92
C LEU A 62 0.12 7.38 20.40
N ALA A 63 -0.82 7.93 21.16
CA ALA A 63 -1.06 7.55 22.54
C ALA A 63 -1.46 6.07 22.72
N GLN A 64 -2.08 5.48 21.68
CA GLN A 64 -2.55 4.09 21.66
C GLN A 64 -1.49 3.12 21.14
N PHE A 65 -0.36 3.62 20.65
CA PHE A 65 0.71 2.79 20.12
C PHE A 65 1.37 1.98 21.27
N ASP A 66 1.51 0.68 21.07
CA ASP A 66 2.21 -0.23 21.98
C ASP A 66 3.72 -0.21 21.67
N PRO A 67 4.57 0.34 22.58
CA PRO A 67 6.02 0.46 22.34
C PRO A 67 6.76 -0.89 22.25
N SER A 68 6.11 -1.99 22.57
CA SER A 68 6.70 -3.34 22.41
C SER A 68 6.68 -3.81 20.96
N ARG A 69 5.90 -3.15 20.11
CA ARG A 69 5.74 -3.48 18.69
C ARG A 69 6.58 -2.57 17.81
N SER A 70 6.79 -2.96 16.54
CA SER A 70 7.43 -2.10 15.56
C SER A 70 6.54 -0.91 15.23
N PHE A 71 7.08 0.30 15.41
CA PHE A 71 6.42 1.54 15.03
C PHE A 71 6.23 1.63 13.52
N THR A 72 7.24 1.24 12.76
CA THR A 72 7.19 1.24 11.30
C THR A 72 6.04 0.37 10.79
N ALA A 73 5.90 -0.87 11.30
CA ALA A 73 4.81 -1.76 10.91
C ALA A 73 3.44 -1.19 11.29
N TRP A 74 3.32 -0.62 12.47
CA TRP A 74 2.08 0.01 12.94
C TRP A 74 1.70 1.24 12.09
N LEU A 75 2.67 2.09 11.74
CA LEU A 75 2.46 3.26 10.89
C LEU A 75 1.98 2.87 9.49
N TYR A 76 2.59 1.84 8.88
CA TYR A 76 2.12 1.33 7.58
C TYR A 76 0.71 0.73 7.65
N LYS A 77 0.34 0.09 8.76
CA LYS A 77 -1.03 -0.38 8.98
C LYS A 77 -2.02 0.78 9.04
N VAL A 78 -1.68 1.86 9.76
CA VAL A 78 -2.49 3.09 9.78
C VAL A 78 -2.63 3.68 8.38
N ALA A 79 -1.54 3.74 7.62
CA ALA A 79 -1.52 4.25 6.25
C ALA A 79 -2.37 3.39 5.31
N ALA A 80 -2.23 2.07 5.37
CA ALA A 80 -2.97 1.13 4.54
C ALA A 80 -4.48 1.24 4.76
N ASN A 81 -4.91 1.24 6.02
CA ASN A 81 -6.31 1.39 6.38
C ASN A 81 -6.87 2.73 5.89
N HIS A 82 -6.09 3.82 6.06
CA HIS A 82 -6.52 5.13 5.61
C HIS A 82 -6.68 5.21 4.10
N CYS A 83 -5.69 4.76 3.32
CA CYS A 83 -5.77 4.72 1.86
C CYS A 83 -6.95 3.87 1.38
N TRP A 84 -7.19 2.71 2.00
CA TRP A 84 -8.31 1.87 1.64
C TRP A 84 -9.66 2.53 1.90
N ASP A 85 -9.81 3.21 3.04
CA ASP A 85 -11.01 3.98 3.35
C ASP A 85 -11.26 5.11 2.35
N MET A 86 -10.21 5.83 1.93
CA MET A 86 -10.33 6.86 0.88
C MET A 86 -10.81 6.26 -0.44
N LEU A 87 -10.20 5.16 -0.89
CA LEU A 87 -10.56 4.47 -2.14
C LEU A 87 -12.00 3.96 -2.09
N ARG A 88 -12.42 3.38 -0.98
CA ARG A 88 -13.78 2.88 -0.78
C ARG A 88 -14.81 4.01 -0.81
N ARG A 89 -14.53 5.15 -0.17
CA ARG A 89 -15.41 6.34 -0.21
C ARG A 89 -15.50 6.92 -1.63
N ARG A 90 -14.40 6.94 -2.37
CA ARG A 90 -14.37 7.40 -3.76
C ARG A 90 -15.21 6.48 -4.65
N LYS A 91 -15.07 5.17 -4.52
CA LYS A 91 -15.89 4.19 -5.24
C LYS A 91 -17.37 4.36 -4.93
N ALA A 92 -17.75 4.49 -3.67
CA ALA A 92 -19.14 4.69 -3.25
C ALA A 92 -19.79 5.97 -3.83
N ARG A 93 -18.98 6.98 -4.21
CA ARG A 93 -19.47 8.21 -4.86
C ARG A 93 -19.62 8.05 -6.38
N HIS A 94 -18.88 7.13 -7.01
CA HIS A 94 -18.79 7.02 -8.46
C HIS A 94 -19.44 5.76 -9.04
N ASP A 95 -19.63 4.70 -8.24
CA ASP A 95 -20.14 3.43 -8.76
C ASP A 95 -20.97 2.68 -7.73
N LYS A 96 -22.11 2.10 -8.20
CA LYS A 96 -22.97 1.22 -7.41
C LYS A 96 -22.59 -0.25 -7.56
N ASP A 97 -21.55 -0.58 -8.35
CA ASP A 97 -21.18 -1.96 -8.61
C ASP A 97 -20.17 -2.47 -7.60
N THR A 98 -20.62 -3.38 -6.77
CA THR A 98 -19.81 -4.25 -5.94
C THR A 98 -19.00 -5.17 -6.85
N GLU A 99 -17.66 -5.08 -6.81
CA GLU A 99 -16.81 -6.14 -7.36
C GLU A 99 -17.04 -7.41 -6.54
N ASP A 100 -17.89 -8.26 -7.06
CA ASP A 100 -18.08 -9.61 -6.54
C ASP A 100 -16.79 -10.41 -6.75
N VAL A 101 -16.31 -11.05 -5.69
CA VAL A 101 -15.18 -11.98 -5.76
C VAL A 101 -15.69 -13.26 -6.45
N THR A 102 -15.78 -13.23 -7.77
CA THR A 102 -16.16 -14.41 -8.54
C THR A 102 -15.06 -15.46 -8.41
N GLU A 103 -15.45 -16.65 -7.99
CA GLU A 103 -14.57 -17.82 -7.89
C GLU A 103 -14.15 -18.27 -9.30
N LEU A 104 -12.95 -17.90 -9.72
CA LEU A 104 -12.30 -18.50 -10.88
C LEU A 104 -11.05 -19.24 -10.39
N PRO A 105 -10.85 -20.50 -10.78
CA PRO A 105 -9.60 -21.19 -10.54
C PRO A 105 -8.52 -20.54 -11.41
N LEU A 106 -7.57 -19.85 -10.78
CA LEU A 106 -6.39 -19.32 -11.43
C LEU A 106 -5.20 -20.17 -10.99
N GLU A 107 -4.46 -20.71 -11.97
CA GLU A 107 -3.14 -21.25 -11.70
C GLU A 107 -2.26 -20.14 -11.12
N ALA A 108 -1.66 -20.40 -9.96
CA ALA A 108 -0.80 -19.47 -9.30
C ALA A 108 0.48 -19.27 -10.12
N PRO A 109 0.80 -18.06 -10.63
CA PRO A 109 2.12 -17.82 -11.15
C PRO A 109 3.14 -18.02 -10.04
N GLU A 110 4.27 -18.66 -10.38
CA GLU A 110 5.40 -18.84 -9.48
C GLU A 110 5.79 -17.49 -8.86
N PRO A 111 5.88 -17.37 -7.52
CA PRO A 111 6.22 -16.11 -6.85
C PRO A 111 7.48 -15.44 -7.41
N ASN A 112 8.51 -16.25 -7.71
CA ASN A 112 9.80 -15.79 -8.23
C ASN A 112 9.73 -15.11 -9.61
N GLN A 113 8.72 -15.38 -10.44
CA GLN A 113 8.62 -14.78 -11.76
C GLN A 113 8.15 -13.33 -11.72
N LEU A 114 7.22 -13.01 -10.84
CA LEU A 114 6.74 -11.63 -10.68
C LEU A 114 7.81 -10.75 -10.02
N GLU A 115 8.51 -11.24 -9.01
CA GLU A 115 9.58 -10.51 -8.32
C GLU A 115 10.70 -10.14 -9.30
N LYS A 116 11.18 -11.08 -10.11
CA LYS A 116 12.17 -10.80 -11.17
C LYS A 116 11.67 -9.75 -12.17
N LEU A 117 10.42 -9.87 -12.61
CA LEU A 117 9.83 -8.92 -13.55
C LEU A 117 9.74 -7.50 -12.96
N ILE A 118 9.47 -7.38 -11.65
CA ILE A 118 9.44 -6.10 -10.94
C ILE A 118 10.86 -5.53 -10.79
N GLU A 119 11.86 -6.35 -10.48
CA GLU A 119 13.26 -5.92 -10.35
C GLU A 119 13.82 -5.37 -11.66
N GLU A 120 13.40 -5.92 -12.80
CA GLU A 120 13.79 -5.46 -14.14
C GLU A 120 13.12 -4.15 -14.57
N ARG A 121 12.18 -3.61 -13.80
CA ARG A 121 11.38 -2.43 -14.14
C ARG A 121 11.70 -1.24 -13.27
N THR A 122 11.54 -0.05 -13.86
CA THR A 122 11.61 1.19 -13.09
C THR A 122 10.43 1.32 -12.14
N GLY A 123 10.60 2.06 -11.05
CA GLY A 123 9.51 2.32 -10.11
C GLY A 123 8.29 3.00 -10.76
N GLU A 124 8.50 3.76 -11.84
CA GLU A 124 7.44 4.41 -12.60
C GLU A 124 6.64 3.42 -13.46
N GLU A 125 7.30 2.44 -14.09
CA GLU A 125 6.63 1.38 -14.84
C GLU A 125 5.78 0.51 -13.94
N VAL A 126 6.31 0.12 -12.78
CA VAL A 126 5.56 -0.63 -11.77
C VAL A 126 4.36 0.18 -11.27
N ARG A 127 4.51 1.47 -11.05
CA ARG A 127 3.41 2.36 -10.65
C ARG A 127 2.32 2.39 -11.72
N LYS A 128 2.67 2.62 -12.99
CA LYS A 128 1.72 2.61 -14.11
C LYS A 128 0.99 1.29 -14.25
N ALA A 129 1.67 0.18 -14.00
CA ALA A 129 1.04 -1.13 -13.99
C ALA A 129 0.06 -1.30 -12.82
N LEU A 130 0.43 -0.84 -11.61
CA LEU A 130 -0.47 -0.82 -10.44
C LEU A 130 -1.71 0.04 -10.68
N ASP A 131 -1.60 1.16 -11.41
CA ASP A 131 -2.73 2.04 -11.72
C ASP A 131 -3.80 1.37 -12.60
N ARG A 132 -3.43 0.31 -13.35
CA ARG A 132 -4.37 -0.49 -14.16
C ARG A 132 -5.17 -1.50 -13.33
N LEU A 133 -4.72 -1.83 -12.14
CA LEU A 133 -5.38 -2.79 -11.28
C LEU A 133 -6.61 -2.15 -10.60
N GLY A 134 -7.62 -2.97 -10.34
CA GLY A 134 -8.71 -2.59 -9.45
C GLY A 134 -8.20 -2.20 -8.06
N ALA A 135 -8.92 -1.29 -7.38
CA ALA A 135 -8.48 -0.72 -6.10
C ALA A 135 -8.16 -1.78 -5.04
N ARG A 136 -8.98 -2.83 -4.96
CA ARG A 136 -8.78 -3.93 -3.99
C ARG A 136 -7.51 -4.74 -4.30
N ALA A 137 -7.30 -5.09 -5.58
CA ALA A 137 -6.12 -5.85 -6.03
C ALA A 137 -4.83 -5.06 -5.76
N ARG A 138 -4.81 -3.79 -6.13
CA ARG A 138 -3.70 -2.87 -5.88
C ARG A 138 -3.39 -2.75 -4.39
N MET A 139 -4.41 -2.49 -3.55
CA MET A 139 -4.21 -2.37 -2.10
C MET A 139 -3.70 -3.66 -1.47
N ALA A 140 -4.20 -4.84 -1.89
CA ALA A 140 -3.70 -6.12 -1.38
C ALA A 140 -2.20 -6.30 -1.65
N LEU A 141 -1.73 -5.97 -2.87
CA LEU A 141 -0.30 -6.01 -3.21
C LEU A 141 0.51 -5.01 -2.38
N VAL A 142 0.03 -3.76 -2.28
CA VAL A 142 0.73 -2.72 -1.53
C VAL A 142 0.83 -3.09 -0.05
N MET A 143 -0.24 -3.58 0.56
CA MET A 143 -0.25 -4.06 1.95
C MET A 143 0.74 -5.23 2.15
N ARG A 144 0.76 -6.20 1.24
CA ARG A 144 1.62 -7.38 1.36
C ARG A 144 3.09 -7.06 1.15
N TYR A 145 3.43 -6.33 0.08
CA TYR A 145 4.82 -6.16 -0.36
C TYR A 145 5.51 -4.88 0.13
N TYR A 146 4.73 -3.86 0.52
CA TYR A 146 5.29 -2.60 1.05
C TYR A 146 5.15 -2.45 2.55
N SER A 147 4.13 -3.08 3.14
CA SER A 147 3.84 -2.96 4.58
C SER A 147 4.11 -4.24 5.35
N ASP A 148 4.48 -5.32 4.65
CA ASP A 148 4.71 -6.66 5.22
C ASP A 148 3.53 -7.17 6.08
N MET A 149 2.30 -6.73 5.74
CA MET A 149 1.12 -7.13 6.50
C MET A 149 0.86 -8.62 6.34
N SER A 150 0.48 -9.25 7.44
CA SER A 150 0.00 -10.62 7.48
C SER A 150 -1.34 -10.77 6.76
N TYR A 151 -1.71 -11.99 6.40
CA TYR A 151 -3.01 -12.26 5.78
C TYR A 151 -4.19 -11.87 6.67
N ASP A 152 -4.06 -11.99 7.98
CA ASP A 152 -5.09 -11.58 8.93
C ASP A 152 -5.26 -10.05 8.93
N GLU A 153 -4.16 -9.31 8.94
CA GLU A 153 -4.19 -7.84 8.88
C GLU A 153 -4.74 -7.32 7.53
N ILE A 154 -4.40 -7.99 6.42
CA ILE A 154 -4.95 -7.65 5.09
C ILE A 154 -6.45 -7.96 5.05
N ALA A 155 -6.89 -9.10 5.61
CA ALA A 155 -8.29 -9.47 5.70
C ALA A 155 -9.10 -8.41 6.44
N ASP A 156 -8.63 -8.01 7.63
CA ASP A 156 -9.23 -6.98 8.46
C ASP A 156 -9.31 -5.63 7.73
N ALA A 157 -8.20 -5.22 7.10
CA ALA A 157 -8.11 -3.94 6.41
C ALA A 157 -9.04 -3.88 5.18
N LEU A 158 -9.10 -4.94 4.37
CA LEU A 158 -9.92 -4.99 3.16
C LEU A 158 -11.39 -5.38 3.42
N GLY A 159 -11.73 -5.79 4.64
CA GLY A 159 -13.07 -6.25 5.00
C GLY A 159 -13.44 -7.57 4.31
N VAL A 160 -12.48 -8.48 4.13
CA VAL A 160 -12.68 -9.80 3.53
C VAL A 160 -12.35 -10.90 4.53
N ARG A 161 -12.85 -12.12 4.32
CA ARG A 161 -12.47 -13.27 5.16
C ARG A 161 -11.05 -13.72 4.81
N ARG A 162 -10.25 -14.11 5.81
CA ARG A 162 -8.85 -14.53 5.67
C ARG A 162 -8.57 -15.52 4.51
N PRO A 163 -9.38 -16.58 4.27
CA PRO A 163 -9.13 -17.47 3.14
C PRO A 163 -9.17 -16.80 1.77
N PHE A 164 -9.91 -15.69 1.62
CA PHE A 164 -10.00 -14.97 0.35
C PHE A 164 -8.79 -14.06 0.08
N VAL A 165 -7.99 -13.71 1.09
CA VAL A 165 -6.79 -12.89 0.89
C VAL A 165 -5.82 -13.54 -0.10
N GLY A 166 -5.63 -14.88 0.01
CA GLY A 166 -4.80 -15.64 -0.93
C GLY A 166 -5.30 -15.51 -2.37
N VAL A 167 -6.60 -15.62 -2.58
CA VAL A 167 -7.24 -15.48 -3.90
C VAL A 167 -7.09 -14.06 -4.44
N VAL A 168 -7.34 -13.05 -3.61
CA VAL A 168 -7.16 -11.63 -3.99
C VAL A 168 -5.72 -11.35 -4.40
N LEU A 169 -4.73 -11.79 -3.59
CA LEU A 169 -3.31 -11.62 -3.89
C LEU A 169 -2.89 -12.39 -5.15
N LEU A 170 -3.43 -13.58 -5.37
CA LEU A 170 -3.16 -14.37 -6.56
C LEU A 170 -3.62 -13.65 -7.83
N ARG A 171 -4.87 -13.20 -7.85
CA ARG A 171 -5.44 -12.42 -8.96
C ARG A 171 -4.66 -11.13 -9.20
N ALA A 172 -4.40 -10.38 -8.12
CA ALA A 172 -3.65 -9.15 -8.20
C ALA A 172 -2.24 -9.33 -8.78
N ARG A 173 -1.55 -10.42 -8.43
CA ARG A 173 -0.25 -10.77 -9.03
C ARG A 173 -0.36 -11.09 -10.52
N HIS A 174 -1.40 -11.82 -10.91
CA HIS A 174 -1.64 -12.14 -12.32
C HIS A 174 -1.91 -10.86 -13.13
N GLU A 175 -2.81 -10.01 -12.65
CA GLU A 175 -3.12 -8.72 -13.29
C GLU A 175 -1.89 -7.81 -13.39
N LEU A 176 -1.09 -7.70 -12.33
CA LEU A 176 0.14 -6.92 -12.34
C LEU A 176 1.14 -7.45 -13.38
N ARG A 177 1.31 -8.78 -13.45
CA ARG A 177 2.18 -9.39 -14.44
C ARG A 177 1.72 -9.08 -15.86
N GLN A 178 0.44 -9.21 -16.17
CA GLN A 178 -0.11 -8.84 -17.47
C GLN A 178 0.15 -7.37 -17.79
N ALA A 179 -0.17 -6.46 -16.86
CA ALA A 179 0.04 -5.03 -17.04
C ALA A 179 1.51 -4.65 -17.28
N LEU A 180 2.46 -5.35 -16.66
CA LEU A 180 3.91 -5.15 -16.88
C LEU A 180 4.37 -5.70 -18.23
N THR A 181 3.80 -6.83 -18.68
CA THR A 181 4.15 -7.46 -19.97
C THR A 181 3.61 -6.64 -21.14
N ASP A 182 2.37 -6.15 -21.06
CA ASP A 182 1.73 -5.34 -22.09
C ASP A 182 2.46 -4.00 -22.31
N ASN A 183 2.97 -3.38 -21.24
CA ASN A 183 3.79 -2.18 -21.34
C ASN A 183 5.10 -2.40 -22.12
N SER A 184 5.66 -3.61 -22.08
CA SER A 184 6.87 -3.95 -22.85
C SER A 184 6.58 -4.01 -24.36
N ALA A 185 5.43 -4.55 -24.74
CA ALA A 185 5.04 -4.66 -26.15
C ALA A 185 4.82 -3.28 -26.78
N LEU A 186 4.28 -2.32 -26.03
CA LEU A 186 4.08 -0.95 -26.50
C LEU A 186 5.39 -0.14 -26.62
N ALA A 187 6.37 -0.41 -25.75
CA ALA A 187 7.68 0.26 -25.79
C ALA A 187 8.55 -0.19 -26.98
N VAL A 188 8.40 -1.44 -27.42
CA VAL A 188 9.18 -2.01 -28.56
C VAL A 188 8.54 -1.68 -29.91
N GLY A 189 7.23 -1.39 -29.96
CA GLY A 189 6.49 -1.06 -31.19
C GLY A 189 6.57 0.40 -31.66
N GLY A 190 7.20 1.28 -30.89
CA GLY A 190 7.28 2.73 -31.14
C GLY A 190 8.50 3.21 -31.94
N THR A 191 9.34 2.31 -32.46
CA THR A 191 10.51 2.67 -33.30
C THR A 191 10.29 2.17 -34.73
N ARG A 192 9.47 2.90 -35.47
CA ARG A 192 9.47 2.89 -36.94
C ARG A 192 9.23 4.29 -37.48
#